data_a1e942e1918aca8c503435b5410eb734
#
_entry.id   a1e942e1918aca8c503435b5410eb734
#
_cell.length_a   1.000
_cell.length_b   1.000
_cell.length_c   1.000
_cell.angle_alpha   90.00
_cell.angle_beta   90.00
_cell.angle_gamma   90.00
#
_symmetry.space_group_name_H-M   'P 1'
#
loop_
_entity.id
_entity.type
_entity.pdbx_description
1 polymer ?
#
loop_
_entity_poly.entity_id
_entity_poly.type
_entity_poly.pdbx_seq_one_letter_code
_entity_poly.pdbx_strand_id
1 'polypeptide(L)'
;MLDGFCRTIDYIRISVTDRCNLRCRYCMPPEGITCLPMHEILSYEEIIHLCRIFAQLGIRKIKITGGEPFVRRNVCHLIHAIKEIPGIDSVTVTTNGILAQKHLEELKHTGIDGINFSLDTLSPEIFRQITGADALPDVLKAIDNAVALNIPNIKINCVPVQGLNTDDIPGIAAFAKNHPIHVRFIELMPIGLGKNFQPVSESDIRHILETVYGPFMPAEGTFGNGPARYNHIAGFKGHIGFISAMSHMFCEQCNRIRLTTDGQLKTCLFYEDGIDLKSLLRNQHSDEEIIHRISLALRDKPKHHDLDSLSPEHRGMSQIGG
;
A
#
# COMPACT_ATOMS: atom_id res chain seq x y z
N MET A 1 6.41 15.75 -10.98
CA MET A 1 7.65 15.62 -11.80
C MET A 1 7.40 14.64 -12.94
N LEU A 2 8.06 14.81 -14.11
CA LEU A 2 7.96 13.85 -15.21
C LEU A 2 9.16 12.89 -15.18
N ASP A 3 8.93 11.61 -15.47
CA ASP A 3 9.99 10.63 -15.69
C ASP A 3 10.46 10.59 -17.17
N GLY A 4 11.38 9.69 -17.51
CA GLY A 4 11.93 9.54 -18.87
C GLY A 4 10.91 9.12 -19.94
N PHE A 5 9.69 8.73 -19.54
CA PHE A 5 8.58 8.33 -20.43
C PHE A 5 7.39 9.28 -20.35
N CYS A 6 7.59 10.51 -19.84
CA CYS A 6 6.57 11.54 -19.68
C CYS A 6 5.42 11.15 -18.72
N ARG A 7 5.63 10.19 -17.81
CA ARG A 7 4.65 9.88 -16.76
C ARG A 7 4.79 10.90 -15.63
N THR A 8 3.67 11.41 -15.13
CA THR A 8 3.66 12.28 -13.95
C THR A 8 3.85 11.45 -12.69
N ILE A 9 4.98 11.62 -12.01
CA ILE A 9 5.26 10.97 -10.73
C ILE A 9 4.86 11.93 -9.62
N ASP A 10 3.74 11.65 -8.95
CA ASP A 10 3.13 12.50 -7.91
C ASP A 10 2.81 11.75 -6.62
N TYR A 11 3.14 10.45 -6.54
CA TYR A 11 2.76 9.57 -5.45
C TYR A 11 3.94 8.76 -4.90
N ILE A 12 4.19 8.85 -3.59
CA ILE A 12 5.19 8.04 -2.90
C ILE A 12 4.58 7.17 -1.81
N ARG A 13 5.08 5.94 -1.68
CA ARG A 13 4.80 5.05 -0.55
C ARG A 13 6.03 5.02 0.33
N ILE A 14 5.86 5.26 1.63
CA ILE A 14 6.93 5.32 2.61
C ILE A 14 6.75 4.18 3.61
N SER A 15 7.71 3.27 3.66
CA SER A 15 7.80 2.23 4.68
C SER A 15 8.44 2.82 5.93
N VAL A 16 7.69 2.91 7.02
CA VAL A 16 8.20 3.47 8.28
C VAL A 16 8.84 2.43 9.19
N THR A 17 8.63 1.15 8.91
CA THR A 17 9.19 0.02 9.67
C THR A 17 9.12 -1.27 8.86
N ASP A 18 10.08 -2.15 9.06
CA ASP A 18 10.10 -3.52 8.55
C ASP A 18 9.39 -4.51 9.50
N ARG A 19 9.06 -4.06 10.72
CA ARG A 19 8.39 -4.88 11.74
C ARG A 19 6.90 -5.00 11.45
N CYS A 20 6.36 -6.21 11.66
CA CYS A 20 4.94 -6.51 11.55
C CYS A 20 4.52 -7.44 12.69
N ASN A 21 3.30 -7.26 13.18
CA ASN A 21 2.68 -8.13 14.19
C ASN A 21 1.96 -9.35 13.57
N LEU A 22 1.99 -9.49 12.24
CA LEU A 22 1.48 -10.64 11.49
C LEU A 22 2.58 -11.38 10.73
N ARG A 23 2.26 -12.61 10.28
CA ARG A 23 3.13 -13.48 9.46
C ARG A 23 2.38 -13.99 8.25
N CYS A 24 1.84 -13.04 7.43
CA CYS A 24 1.08 -13.41 6.24
C CYS A 24 1.94 -14.24 5.30
N ARG A 25 1.48 -15.44 4.95
CA ARG A 25 2.24 -16.49 4.26
C ARG A 25 2.85 -16.08 2.93
N TYR A 26 2.19 -15.17 2.22
CA TYR A 26 2.69 -14.63 0.94
C TYR A 26 3.61 -13.41 1.11
N CYS A 27 3.75 -12.86 2.34
CA CYS A 27 4.48 -11.64 2.62
C CYS A 27 5.74 -11.86 3.47
N MET A 28 5.64 -12.69 4.51
CA MET A 28 6.68 -12.87 5.53
C MET A 28 6.76 -14.34 5.93
N PRO A 29 7.97 -14.92 6.11
CA PRO A 29 8.12 -16.29 6.57
C PRO A 29 7.58 -16.46 8.01
N PRO A 30 7.17 -17.68 8.42
CA PRO A 30 6.60 -17.94 9.74
C PRO A 30 7.51 -17.52 10.91
N GLU A 31 8.81 -17.72 10.77
CA GLU A 31 9.85 -17.32 11.73
C GLU A 31 10.06 -15.80 11.78
N GLY A 32 9.47 -15.06 10.83
CA GLY A 32 9.69 -13.62 10.65
C GLY A 32 10.95 -13.33 9.84
N ILE A 33 11.34 -12.06 9.84
CA ILE A 33 12.56 -11.56 9.21
C ILE A 33 13.50 -10.99 10.29
N THR A 34 14.79 -10.97 10.02
CA THR A 34 15.73 -10.18 10.82
C THR A 34 15.43 -8.72 10.61
N CYS A 35 14.84 -8.07 11.62
CA CYS A 35 14.52 -6.65 11.55
C CYS A 35 15.79 -5.81 11.64
N LEU A 36 15.78 -4.70 10.93
CA LEU A 36 16.87 -3.72 10.98
C LEU A 36 16.98 -3.10 12.39
N PRO A 37 18.22 -2.86 12.88
CA PRO A 37 18.44 -2.06 14.08
C PRO A 37 17.82 -0.67 13.91
N MET A 38 17.39 -0.07 15.03
CA MET A 38 16.73 1.26 15.00
C MET A 38 17.58 2.36 14.38
N HIS A 39 18.90 2.29 14.51
CA HIS A 39 19.82 3.27 13.92
C HIS A 39 20.00 3.09 12.41
N GLU A 40 19.61 1.97 11.85
CA GLU A 40 19.65 1.71 10.40
C GLU A 40 18.36 2.08 9.68
N ILE A 41 17.27 2.31 10.39
CA ILE A 41 16.04 2.82 9.79
C ILE A 41 16.03 4.35 9.78
N LEU A 42 15.25 4.95 8.89
CA LEU A 42 15.04 6.40 8.88
C LEU A 42 14.34 6.85 10.14
N SER A 43 14.81 7.95 10.75
CA SER A 43 14.08 8.65 11.81
C SER A 43 12.84 9.36 11.25
N TYR A 44 11.95 9.83 12.12
CA TYR A 44 10.79 10.60 11.66
C TYR A 44 11.22 11.97 11.12
N GLU A 45 12.24 12.56 11.70
CA GLU A 45 12.83 13.83 11.24
C GLU A 45 13.42 13.66 9.83
N GLU A 46 14.16 12.56 9.57
CA GLU A 46 14.70 12.24 8.27
C GLU A 46 13.57 12.02 7.24
N ILE A 47 12.49 11.31 7.63
CA ILE A 47 11.32 11.11 6.76
C ILE A 47 10.62 12.43 6.43
N ILE A 48 10.41 13.29 7.43
CA ILE A 48 9.78 14.62 7.25
C ILE A 48 10.65 15.50 6.35
N HIS A 49 11.96 15.48 6.54
CA HIS A 49 12.89 16.21 5.68
C HIS A 49 12.78 15.74 4.22
N LEU A 50 12.85 14.42 3.99
CA LEU A 50 12.65 13.86 2.64
C LEU A 50 11.27 14.19 2.05
N CYS A 51 10.21 14.21 2.86
CA CYS A 51 8.88 14.60 2.38
C CYS A 51 8.84 16.06 1.91
N ARG A 52 9.59 16.99 2.54
CA ARG A 52 9.72 18.37 2.06
C ARG A 52 10.44 18.42 0.70
N ILE A 53 11.50 17.64 0.54
CA ILE A 53 12.22 17.51 -0.74
C ILE A 53 11.29 16.91 -1.82
N PHE A 54 10.54 15.86 -1.50
CA PHE A 54 9.57 15.26 -2.42
C PHE A 54 8.46 16.24 -2.82
N ALA A 55 7.97 17.07 -1.89
CA ALA A 55 6.98 18.10 -2.19
C ALA A 55 7.53 19.14 -3.19
N GLN A 56 8.78 19.57 -3.05
CA GLN A 56 9.45 20.46 -4.02
C GLN A 56 9.56 19.81 -5.40
N LEU A 57 9.75 18.50 -5.47
CA LEU A 57 9.78 17.74 -6.72
C LEU A 57 8.40 17.48 -7.33
N GLY A 58 7.31 17.92 -6.67
CA GLY A 58 5.94 17.77 -7.15
C GLY A 58 5.26 16.46 -6.75
N ILE A 59 5.79 15.74 -5.76
CA ILE A 59 5.06 14.67 -5.09
C ILE A 59 3.97 15.31 -4.23
N ARG A 60 2.74 14.91 -4.45
CA ARG A 60 1.53 15.44 -3.82
C ARG A 60 0.85 14.45 -2.88
N LYS A 61 1.12 13.17 -3.07
CA LYS A 61 0.39 12.09 -2.43
C LYS A 61 1.36 11.17 -1.70
N ILE A 62 1.14 10.98 -0.39
CA ILE A 62 1.98 10.15 0.46
C ILE A 62 1.15 9.02 1.03
N LYS A 63 1.68 7.81 0.99
CA LYS A 63 1.10 6.66 1.67
C LYS A 63 2.08 6.12 2.69
N ILE A 64 1.67 6.14 3.94
CA ILE A 64 2.41 5.52 5.04
C ILE A 64 2.10 4.02 5.05
N THR A 65 3.16 3.24 5.06
CA THR A 65 3.14 1.78 5.11
C THR A 65 4.30 1.26 5.95
N GLY A 66 4.63 -0.03 5.81
CA GLY A 66 5.75 -0.66 6.49
C GLY A 66 5.64 -2.17 6.35
N GLY A 67 6.12 -2.88 7.35
CA GLY A 67 5.49 -4.12 7.78
C GLY A 67 4.08 -3.76 8.28
N GLU A 68 3.96 -3.32 9.53
CA GLU A 68 2.74 -2.69 10.04
C GLU A 68 3.07 -1.32 10.64
N PRO A 69 2.58 -0.20 10.08
CA PRO A 69 2.99 1.14 10.51
C PRO A 69 2.65 1.43 11.98
N PHE A 70 1.55 0.90 12.52
CA PHE A 70 1.14 1.14 13.90
C PHE A 70 1.96 0.35 14.95
N VAL A 71 2.88 -0.51 14.53
CA VAL A 71 3.90 -1.08 15.43
C VAL A 71 4.95 -0.04 15.81
N ARG A 72 5.20 0.95 14.94
CA ARG A 72 6.13 2.03 15.22
C ARG A 72 5.43 3.10 16.05
N ARG A 73 5.98 3.38 17.25
CA ARG A 73 5.41 4.37 18.19
C ARG A 73 5.29 5.75 17.54
N ASN A 74 4.27 6.50 17.90
CA ASN A 74 4.04 7.89 17.48
C ASN A 74 3.90 8.07 15.94
N VAL A 75 3.47 7.06 15.21
CA VAL A 75 3.28 7.15 13.74
C VAL A 75 2.21 8.20 13.37
N CYS A 76 1.21 8.43 14.21
CA CYS A 76 0.20 9.47 13.98
C CYS A 76 0.83 10.89 14.04
N HIS A 77 1.83 11.10 14.90
CA HIS A 77 2.59 12.35 14.90
C HIS A 77 3.33 12.57 13.57
N LEU A 78 3.95 11.52 13.03
CA LEU A 78 4.58 11.59 11.70
C LEU A 78 3.54 11.94 10.62
N ILE A 79 2.37 11.28 10.63
CA ILE A 79 1.28 11.54 9.67
C ILE A 79 0.85 13.01 9.76
N HIS A 80 0.66 13.53 10.97
CA HIS A 80 0.31 14.93 11.19
C HIS A 80 1.39 15.87 10.64
N ALA A 81 2.66 15.65 10.98
CA ALA A 81 3.76 16.48 10.51
C ALA A 81 3.89 16.48 8.97
N ILE A 82 3.63 15.36 8.32
CA ILE A 82 3.62 15.28 6.84
C ILE A 82 2.44 16.04 6.25
N LYS A 83 1.25 15.99 6.87
CA LYS A 83 0.07 16.74 6.43
C LYS A 83 0.28 18.25 6.42
N GLU A 84 1.11 18.76 7.33
CA GLU A 84 1.44 20.18 7.43
C GLU A 84 2.47 20.66 6.37
N ILE A 85 3.03 19.76 5.56
CA ILE A 85 4.00 20.13 4.52
C ILE A 85 3.28 20.78 3.35
N PRO A 86 3.60 22.05 2.99
CA PRO A 86 3.02 22.71 1.83
C PRO A 86 3.26 21.91 0.54
N GLY A 87 2.21 21.70 -0.24
CA GLY A 87 2.27 20.96 -1.49
C GLY A 87 1.98 19.46 -1.36
N ILE A 88 1.76 18.93 -0.16
CA ILE A 88 1.22 17.59 0.05
C ILE A 88 -0.31 17.67 0.15
N ASP A 89 -1.00 17.08 -0.82
CA ASP A 89 -2.45 17.15 -0.94
C ASP A 89 -3.14 15.96 -0.24
N SER A 90 -2.45 14.81 -0.13
CA SER A 90 -3.07 13.60 0.42
C SER A 90 -2.08 12.74 1.18
N VAL A 91 -2.42 12.43 2.43
CA VAL A 91 -1.70 11.46 3.28
C VAL A 91 -2.63 10.34 3.68
N THR A 92 -2.28 9.11 3.34
CA THR A 92 -3.07 7.91 3.62
C THR A 92 -2.20 6.85 4.30
N VAL A 93 -2.83 5.90 4.99
CA VAL A 93 -2.12 4.78 5.64
C VAL A 93 -2.65 3.44 5.13
N THR A 94 -1.76 2.44 5.04
CA THR A 94 -2.16 1.03 4.86
C THR A 94 -1.80 0.26 6.13
N THR A 95 -2.74 -0.50 6.66
CA THR A 95 -2.61 -1.25 7.92
C THR A 95 -3.29 -2.62 7.81
N ASN A 96 -2.83 -3.56 8.61
CA ASN A 96 -3.52 -4.84 8.81
C ASN A 96 -4.74 -4.73 9.77
N GLY A 97 -4.95 -3.56 10.36
CA GLY A 97 -6.13 -3.24 11.16
C GLY A 97 -6.05 -3.59 12.66
N ILE A 98 -5.22 -4.54 13.07
CA ILE A 98 -5.20 -5.05 14.45
C ILE A 98 -4.92 -3.94 15.48
N LEU A 99 -3.94 -3.09 15.20
CA LEU A 99 -3.58 -1.99 16.10
C LEU A 99 -4.32 -0.68 15.78
N ALA A 100 -4.96 -0.60 14.61
CA ALA A 100 -5.57 0.61 14.10
C ALA A 100 -6.63 1.19 15.04
N GLN A 101 -7.41 0.32 15.73
CA GLN A 101 -8.45 0.72 16.67
C GLN A 101 -7.98 1.76 17.70
N LYS A 102 -6.77 1.64 18.20
CA LYS A 102 -6.19 2.53 19.21
C LYS A 102 -5.81 3.90 18.67
N HIS A 103 -5.74 4.04 17.35
CA HIS A 103 -5.25 5.22 16.66
C HIS A 103 -6.32 5.95 15.84
N LEU A 104 -7.54 5.39 15.70
CA LEU A 104 -8.56 5.96 14.81
C LEU A 104 -8.98 7.38 15.20
N GLU A 105 -9.15 7.67 16.49
CA GLU A 105 -9.49 9.03 16.96
C GLU A 105 -8.35 10.01 16.67
N GLU A 106 -7.12 9.62 16.96
CA GLU A 106 -5.95 10.44 16.67
C GLU A 106 -5.81 10.68 15.17
N LEU A 107 -5.97 9.64 14.33
CA LEU A 107 -5.96 9.76 12.87
C LEU A 107 -7.04 10.71 12.35
N LYS A 108 -8.24 10.66 12.91
CA LYS A 108 -9.30 11.61 12.58
C LYS A 108 -8.88 13.04 12.90
N HIS A 109 -8.28 13.27 14.07
CA HIS A 109 -7.81 14.60 14.48
C HIS A 109 -6.64 15.10 13.62
N THR A 110 -5.77 14.20 13.12
CA THR A 110 -4.71 14.60 12.17
C THR A 110 -5.24 15.00 10.80
N GLY A 111 -6.52 14.75 10.52
CA GLY A 111 -7.12 15.01 9.21
C GLY A 111 -6.60 14.08 8.12
N ILE A 112 -6.35 12.80 8.45
CA ILE A 112 -5.90 11.80 7.47
C ILE A 112 -6.87 11.70 6.29
N ASP A 113 -6.35 11.53 5.07
CA ASP A 113 -7.16 11.52 3.85
C ASP A 113 -7.67 10.12 3.46
N GLY A 114 -7.28 9.08 4.19
CA GLY A 114 -7.82 7.74 3.99
C GLY A 114 -7.05 6.63 4.67
N ILE A 115 -7.76 5.53 4.95
CA ILE A 115 -7.19 4.31 5.53
C ILE A 115 -7.46 3.14 4.59
N ASN A 116 -6.43 2.32 4.35
CA ASN A 116 -6.58 1.05 3.65
C ASN A 116 -6.36 -0.09 4.66
N PHE A 117 -7.37 -0.86 4.90
CA PHE A 117 -7.28 -2.09 5.69
C PHE A 117 -6.94 -3.27 4.78
N SER A 118 -5.99 -4.10 5.20
CA SER A 118 -5.69 -5.37 4.54
C SER A 118 -6.56 -6.46 5.18
N LEU A 119 -7.45 -7.06 4.40
CA LEU A 119 -8.38 -8.10 4.86
C LEU A 119 -8.64 -9.09 3.74
N ASP A 120 -8.12 -10.32 3.89
CA ASP A 120 -8.14 -11.33 2.84
C ASP A 120 -9.27 -12.35 3.00
N THR A 121 -9.88 -12.46 4.19
CA THR A 121 -10.90 -13.46 4.51
C THR A 121 -11.79 -12.99 5.66
N LEU A 122 -13.01 -13.54 5.72
CA LEU A 122 -13.94 -13.40 6.84
C LEU A 122 -14.03 -14.67 7.70
N SER A 123 -13.34 -15.73 7.32
CA SER A 123 -13.23 -16.96 8.09
C SER A 123 -12.11 -16.82 9.13
N PRO A 124 -12.40 -16.99 10.45
CA PRO A 124 -11.39 -16.94 11.49
C PRO A 124 -10.28 -17.99 11.29
N GLU A 125 -10.66 -19.17 10.77
CA GLU A 125 -9.71 -20.25 10.52
C GLU A 125 -8.76 -19.91 9.38
N ILE A 126 -9.29 -19.40 8.25
CA ILE A 126 -8.48 -19.00 7.10
C ILE A 126 -7.64 -17.76 7.47
N PHE A 127 -8.19 -16.82 8.25
CA PHE A 127 -7.45 -15.66 8.75
C PHE A 127 -6.22 -16.10 9.54
N ARG A 128 -6.38 -17.03 10.49
CA ARG A 128 -5.27 -17.57 11.25
C ARG A 128 -4.28 -18.32 10.34
N GLN A 129 -4.78 -19.09 9.37
CA GLN A 129 -3.93 -19.80 8.41
C GLN A 129 -3.10 -18.84 7.54
N ILE A 130 -3.68 -17.72 7.10
CA ILE A 130 -2.98 -16.73 6.29
C ILE A 130 -2.01 -15.91 7.13
N THR A 131 -2.44 -15.41 8.30
CA THR A 131 -1.76 -14.34 9.04
C THR A 131 -0.92 -14.82 10.23
N GLY A 132 -1.16 -16.06 10.69
CA GLY A 132 -0.55 -16.61 11.92
C GLY A 132 -1.16 -16.06 13.22
N ALA A 133 -2.31 -15.36 13.19
CA ALA A 133 -2.90 -14.73 14.36
C ALA A 133 -4.42 -14.94 14.44
N ASP A 134 -4.97 -14.97 15.65
CA ASP A 134 -6.41 -15.01 15.93
C ASP A 134 -6.91 -13.60 16.24
N ALA A 135 -6.94 -12.71 15.22
CA ALA A 135 -7.22 -11.29 15.42
C ALA A 135 -8.24 -10.71 14.41
N LEU A 136 -8.97 -11.58 13.70
CA LEU A 136 -10.00 -11.13 12.75
C LEU A 136 -11.05 -10.21 13.40
N PRO A 137 -11.59 -10.48 14.61
CA PRO A 137 -12.54 -9.60 15.26
C PRO A 137 -12.00 -8.18 15.50
N ASP A 138 -10.73 -8.03 15.80
CA ASP A 138 -10.09 -6.72 16.01
C ASP A 138 -10.04 -5.92 14.71
N VAL A 139 -9.74 -6.59 13.59
CA VAL A 139 -9.71 -5.97 12.25
C VAL A 139 -11.11 -5.50 11.85
N LEU A 140 -12.13 -6.35 11.99
CA LEU A 140 -13.52 -6.02 11.67
C LEU A 140 -14.01 -4.85 12.51
N LYS A 141 -13.75 -4.88 13.81
CA LYS A 141 -14.09 -3.78 14.72
C LYS A 141 -13.40 -2.47 14.35
N ALA A 142 -12.13 -2.53 13.91
CA ALA A 142 -11.42 -1.34 13.47
C ALA A 142 -12.03 -0.74 12.20
N ILE A 143 -12.48 -1.57 11.25
CA ILE A 143 -13.17 -1.13 10.04
C ILE A 143 -14.50 -0.45 10.40
N ASP A 144 -15.33 -1.10 11.24
CA ASP A 144 -16.63 -0.56 11.65
C ASP A 144 -16.48 0.78 12.37
N ASN A 145 -15.51 0.90 13.27
CA ASN A 145 -15.24 2.14 13.99
C ASN A 145 -14.66 3.23 13.09
N ALA A 146 -13.84 2.89 12.10
CA ALA A 146 -13.38 3.86 11.11
C ALA A 146 -14.55 4.43 10.30
N VAL A 147 -15.53 3.59 9.93
CA VAL A 147 -16.78 4.02 9.27
C VAL A 147 -17.60 4.91 10.19
N ALA A 148 -17.81 4.49 11.44
CA ALA A 148 -18.58 5.26 12.44
C ALA A 148 -17.96 6.63 12.73
N LEU A 149 -16.63 6.72 12.73
CA LEU A 149 -15.89 7.98 12.89
C LEU A 149 -15.90 8.86 11.63
N ASN A 150 -16.49 8.40 10.52
CA ASN A 150 -16.48 9.08 9.22
C ASN A 150 -15.05 9.42 8.73
N ILE A 151 -14.11 8.51 8.93
CA ILE A 151 -12.78 8.65 8.33
C ILE A 151 -12.93 8.62 6.80
N PRO A 152 -12.34 9.56 6.07
CA PRO A 152 -12.49 9.62 4.62
C PRO A 152 -11.82 8.44 3.91
N ASN A 153 -12.30 8.11 2.71
CA ASN A 153 -11.65 7.18 1.77
C ASN A 153 -11.20 5.85 2.39
N ILE A 154 -12.07 5.22 3.20
CA ILE A 154 -11.80 3.89 3.74
C ILE A 154 -11.81 2.88 2.59
N LYS A 155 -10.79 2.02 2.57
CA LYS A 155 -10.65 0.95 1.58
C LYS A 155 -10.26 -0.36 2.26
N ILE A 156 -10.80 -1.46 1.73
CA ILE A 156 -10.34 -2.81 2.05
C ILE A 156 -9.51 -3.30 0.87
N ASN A 157 -8.31 -3.78 1.14
CA ASN A 157 -7.46 -4.51 0.20
C ASN A 157 -7.57 -5.99 0.48
N CYS A 158 -7.88 -6.77 -0.53
CA CYS A 158 -7.88 -8.21 -0.50
C CYS A 158 -6.92 -8.73 -1.57
N VAL A 159 -6.08 -9.69 -1.21
CA VAL A 159 -5.22 -10.44 -2.13
C VAL A 159 -5.81 -11.84 -2.29
N PRO A 160 -6.60 -12.10 -3.34
CA PRO A 160 -7.15 -13.43 -3.59
C PRO A 160 -6.06 -14.41 -4.00
N VAL A 161 -6.06 -15.57 -3.35
CA VAL A 161 -5.12 -16.68 -3.57
C VAL A 161 -5.93 -17.95 -3.84
N GLN A 162 -5.67 -18.61 -4.96
CA GLN A 162 -6.40 -19.78 -5.37
C GLN A 162 -6.31 -20.92 -4.32
N GLY A 163 -7.45 -21.49 -3.98
CA GLY A 163 -7.56 -22.58 -3.02
C GLY A 163 -7.33 -22.18 -1.56
N LEU A 164 -7.25 -20.87 -1.26
CA LEU A 164 -7.06 -20.37 0.10
C LEU A 164 -8.23 -19.50 0.57
N ASN A 165 -8.55 -18.40 -0.15
CA ASN A 165 -9.58 -17.45 0.24
C ASN A 165 -10.53 -17.04 -0.90
N THR A 166 -10.59 -17.83 -1.95
CA THR A 166 -11.46 -17.55 -3.12
C THR A 166 -12.93 -17.48 -2.73
N ASP A 167 -13.37 -18.33 -1.80
CA ASP A 167 -14.76 -18.40 -1.35
C ASP A 167 -15.19 -17.16 -0.54
N ASP A 168 -14.24 -16.41 0.00
CA ASP A 168 -14.50 -15.17 0.75
C ASP A 168 -14.71 -13.94 -0.13
N ILE A 169 -14.41 -14.01 -1.43
CA ILE A 169 -14.50 -12.88 -2.35
C ILE A 169 -15.88 -12.18 -2.29
N PRO A 170 -17.03 -12.88 -2.35
CA PRO A 170 -18.34 -12.24 -2.23
C PRO A 170 -18.55 -11.57 -0.87
N GLY A 171 -18.14 -12.23 0.21
CA GLY A 171 -18.24 -11.69 1.58
C GLY A 171 -17.42 -10.41 1.77
N ILE A 172 -16.19 -10.39 1.26
CA ILE A 172 -15.34 -9.19 1.29
C ILE A 172 -15.97 -8.07 0.44
N ALA A 173 -16.50 -8.38 -0.76
CA ALA A 173 -17.18 -7.39 -1.60
C ALA A 173 -18.42 -6.78 -0.93
N ALA A 174 -19.10 -7.54 -0.05
CA ALA A 174 -20.28 -7.06 0.69
C ALA A 174 -20.00 -5.84 1.58
N PHE A 175 -18.75 -5.60 1.99
CA PHE A 175 -18.41 -4.35 2.68
C PHE A 175 -18.72 -3.11 1.82
N ALA A 176 -18.41 -3.15 0.52
CA ALA A 176 -18.75 -2.06 -0.39
C ALA A 176 -20.26 -1.97 -0.67
N LYS A 177 -21.02 -3.08 -0.54
CA LYS A 177 -22.48 -3.06 -0.62
C LYS A 177 -23.10 -2.33 0.59
N ASN A 178 -22.62 -2.66 1.77
CA ASN A 178 -23.26 -2.24 3.01
C ASN A 178 -22.78 -0.87 3.52
N HIS A 179 -21.55 -0.46 3.16
CA HIS A 179 -20.92 0.76 3.64
C HIS A 179 -20.38 1.61 2.48
N PRO A 180 -20.20 2.93 2.64
CA PRO A 180 -19.61 3.82 1.64
C PRO A 180 -18.08 3.69 1.61
N ILE A 181 -17.59 2.45 1.52
CA ILE A 181 -16.17 2.11 1.46
C ILE A 181 -15.87 1.38 0.15
N HIS A 182 -14.61 1.32 -0.24
CA HIS A 182 -14.23 0.64 -1.47
C HIS A 182 -13.48 -0.65 -1.16
N VAL A 183 -13.81 -1.72 -1.85
CA VAL A 183 -13.08 -2.99 -1.80
C VAL A 183 -12.19 -3.10 -3.03
N ARG A 184 -10.93 -3.43 -2.83
CA ARG A 184 -9.96 -3.62 -3.91
C ARG A 184 -9.40 -5.03 -3.88
N PHE A 185 -9.57 -5.73 -4.97
CA PHE A 185 -8.92 -7.00 -5.21
C PHE A 185 -7.58 -6.75 -5.90
N ILE A 186 -6.51 -7.23 -5.30
CA ILE A 186 -5.13 -7.00 -5.74
C ILE A 186 -4.56 -8.32 -6.22
N GLU A 187 -4.18 -8.38 -7.48
CA GLU A 187 -3.52 -9.54 -8.05
C GLU A 187 -2.19 -9.79 -7.35
N LEU A 188 -1.98 -11.02 -6.90
CA LEU A 188 -0.75 -11.42 -6.23
C LEU A 188 0.42 -11.36 -7.22
N MET A 189 1.46 -10.62 -6.86
CA MET A 189 2.70 -10.54 -7.63
C MET A 189 3.70 -11.59 -7.18
N PRO A 190 4.52 -12.15 -8.08
CA PRO A 190 5.54 -13.17 -7.75
C PRO A 190 6.80 -12.53 -7.13
N ILE A 191 6.61 -11.73 -6.04
CA ILE A 191 7.68 -11.07 -5.29
C ILE A 191 7.87 -11.79 -3.97
N GLY A 192 9.10 -12.08 -3.59
CA GLY A 192 9.43 -12.79 -2.37
C GLY A 192 8.68 -14.12 -2.25
N LEU A 193 7.94 -14.31 -1.15
CA LEU A 193 7.12 -15.52 -0.91
C LEU A 193 5.88 -15.61 -1.79
N GLY A 194 5.43 -14.49 -2.38
CA GLY A 194 4.27 -14.46 -3.28
C GLY A 194 4.40 -15.41 -4.47
N LYS A 195 5.63 -15.69 -4.92
CA LYS A 195 5.92 -16.65 -6.01
C LYS A 195 5.46 -18.09 -5.75
N ASN A 196 5.23 -18.44 -4.48
CA ASN A 196 4.83 -19.79 -4.07
C ASN A 196 3.30 -19.99 -4.09
N PHE A 197 2.54 -18.99 -4.50
CA PHE A 197 1.08 -19.01 -4.47
C PHE A 197 0.52 -18.72 -5.86
N GLN A 198 -0.65 -19.28 -6.14
CA GLN A 198 -1.36 -19.04 -7.40
C GLN A 198 -2.30 -17.85 -7.23
N PRO A 199 -2.18 -16.81 -8.07
CA PRO A 199 -3.14 -15.70 -8.07
C PRO A 199 -4.51 -16.13 -8.58
N VAL A 200 -5.55 -15.41 -8.17
CA VAL A 200 -6.86 -15.46 -8.80
C VAL A 200 -6.94 -14.31 -9.81
N SER A 201 -7.33 -14.60 -11.04
CA SER A 201 -7.38 -13.59 -12.10
C SER A 201 -8.50 -12.56 -11.87
N GLU A 202 -8.35 -11.36 -12.43
CA GLU A 202 -9.44 -10.37 -12.41
C GLU A 202 -10.71 -10.89 -13.06
N SER A 203 -10.60 -11.67 -14.15
CA SER A 203 -11.74 -12.26 -14.84
C SER A 203 -12.50 -13.25 -13.96
N ASP A 204 -11.79 -14.08 -13.19
CA ASP A 204 -12.42 -15.05 -12.28
C ASP A 204 -13.13 -14.32 -11.12
N ILE A 205 -12.49 -13.29 -10.54
CA ILE A 205 -13.09 -12.48 -9.48
C ILE A 205 -14.36 -11.79 -10.01
N ARG A 206 -14.29 -11.22 -11.22
CA ARG A 206 -15.48 -10.61 -11.86
C ARG A 206 -16.60 -11.62 -12.03
N HIS A 207 -16.31 -12.79 -12.58
CA HIS A 207 -17.30 -13.84 -12.78
C HIS A 207 -17.98 -14.26 -11.46
N ILE A 208 -17.20 -14.46 -10.40
CA ILE A 208 -17.72 -14.78 -9.07
C ILE A 208 -18.67 -13.67 -8.59
N LEU A 209 -18.24 -12.41 -8.67
CA LEU A 209 -19.04 -11.29 -8.16
C LEU A 209 -20.27 -11.00 -9.01
N GLU A 210 -20.19 -11.13 -10.33
CA GLU A 210 -21.32 -10.95 -11.24
C GLU A 210 -22.39 -12.02 -11.03
N THR A 211 -21.99 -13.26 -10.73
CA THR A 211 -22.90 -14.34 -10.40
C THR A 211 -23.71 -14.06 -9.13
N VAL A 212 -23.08 -13.41 -8.13
CA VAL A 212 -23.70 -13.14 -6.82
C VAL A 212 -24.45 -11.81 -6.79
N TYR A 213 -23.90 -10.76 -7.41
CA TYR A 213 -24.35 -9.37 -7.24
C TYR A 213 -24.83 -8.70 -8.52
N GLY A 214 -24.69 -9.34 -9.68
CA GLY A 214 -25.03 -8.78 -10.97
C GLY A 214 -23.89 -8.02 -11.63
N PRO A 215 -24.14 -7.42 -12.80
CA PRO A 215 -23.10 -6.91 -13.70
C PRO A 215 -22.37 -5.70 -13.15
N PHE A 216 -21.09 -5.61 -13.51
CA PHE A 216 -20.29 -4.43 -13.28
C PHE A 216 -20.61 -3.30 -14.27
N MET A 217 -20.65 -2.08 -13.75
CA MET A 217 -20.73 -0.84 -14.53
C MET A 217 -19.47 -0.01 -14.28
N PRO A 218 -18.93 0.73 -15.26
CA PRO A 218 -17.84 1.66 -15.00
C PRO A 218 -18.22 2.65 -13.91
N ALA A 219 -17.30 2.89 -12.96
CA ALA A 219 -17.49 3.92 -11.95
C ALA A 219 -16.91 5.24 -12.45
N GLU A 220 -17.70 6.31 -12.38
CA GLU A 220 -17.26 7.66 -12.69
C GLU A 220 -16.58 8.30 -11.48
N GLY A 221 -15.45 8.98 -11.69
CA GLY A 221 -14.73 9.72 -10.66
C GLY A 221 -13.36 9.11 -10.28
N THR A 222 -12.69 9.80 -9.34
CA THR A 222 -11.38 9.41 -8.84
C THR A 222 -11.50 8.93 -7.39
N PHE A 223 -11.25 7.65 -7.15
CA PHE A 223 -11.45 7.02 -5.85
C PHE A 223 -10.14 6.72 -5.10
N GLY A 224 -9.04 7.32 -5.51
CA GLY A 224 -7.75 7.16 -4.82
C GLY A 224 -6.53 7.55 -5.65
N ASN A 225 -5.35 7.34 -5.07
CA ASN A 225 -4.07 7.80 -5.61
C ASN A 225 -3.36 6.75 -6.48
N GLY A 226 -3.86 5.53 -6.51
CA GLY A 226 -3.22 4.37 -7.13
C GLY A 226 -3.89 3.91 -8.42
N PRO A 227 -3.41 2.79 -9.00
CA PRO A 227 -3.81 2.31 -10.33
C PRO A 227 -5.12 1.50 -10.33
N ALA A 228 -5.85 1.44 -9.21
CA ALA A 228 -7.06 0.65 -9.15
C ALA A 228 -8.10 1.16 -10.14
N ARG A 229 -8.64 0.27 -10.95
CA ARG A 229 -9.79 0.51 -11.83
C ARG A 229 -11.05 0.18 -11.06
N TYR A 230 -11.90 1.19 -10.86
CA TYR A 230 -13.11 1.03 -10.07
C TYR A 230 -14.34 0.79 -10.94
N ASN A 231 -15.23 -0.02 -10.39
CA ASN A 231 -16.52 -0.36 -10.99
C ASN A 231 -17.61 -0.23 -9.93
N HIS A 232 -18.82 0.06 -10.39
CA HIS A 232 -20.03 0.08 -9.59
C HIS A 232 -20.84 -1.19 -9.83
N ILE A 233 -21.51 -1.69 -8.80
CA ILE A 233 -22.53 -2.73 -8.87
C ILE A 233 -23.83 -2.13 -8.34
N ALA A 234 -24.95 -2.39 -9.00
CA ALA A 234 -26.24 -1.84 -8.59
C ALA A 234 -26.56 -2.17 -7.12
N GLY A 235 -26.96 -1.16 -6.35
CA GLY A 235 -27.28 -1.30 -4.94
C GLY A 235 -26.06 -1.28 -3.99
N PHE A 236 -24.84 -1.10 -4.49
CA PHE A 236 -23.66 -0.91 -3.65
C PHE A 236 -23.53 0.56 -3.24
N LYS A 237 -23.15 0.81 -1.98
CA LYS A 237 -22.84 2.16 -1.47
C LYS A 237 -21.43 2.61 -1.83
N GLY A 238 -20.49 1.66 -1.95
CA GLY A 238 -19.11 1.88 -2.37
C GLY A 238 -18.83 1.25 -3.74
N HIS A 239 -17.55 1.03 -4.04
CA HIS A 239 -17.11 0.53 -5.34
C HIS A 239 -16.18 -0.68 -5.18
N ILE A 240 -16.13 -1.51 -6.23
CA ILE A 240 -15.17 -2.59 -6.36
C ILE A 240 -14.05 -2.13 -7.29
N GLY A 241 -12.82 -2.23 -6.81
CA GLY A 241 -11.62 -1.86 -7.56
C GLY A 241 -10.75 -3.08 -7.86
N PHE A 242 -10.04 -3.05 -8.99
CA PHE A 242 -9.08 -4.08 -9.36
C PHE A 242 -7.70 -3.47 -9.54
N ILE A 243 -6.67 -4.14 -8.99
CA ILE A 243 -5.26 -3.82 -9.19
C ILE A 243 -4.60 -5.06 -9.79
N SER A 244 -4.59 -5.13 -11.10
CA SER A 244 -4.16 -6.29 -11.88
C SER A 244 -2.76 -6.03 -12.44
N ALA A 245 -1.74 -6.21 -11.57
CA ALA A 245 -0.37 -5.84 -11.89
C ALA A 245 0.28 -6.75 -12.94
N MET A 246 -0.20 -7.99 -13.05
CA MET A 246 0.32 -9.02 -13.94
C MET A 246 -0.53 -9.16 -15.21
N SER A 247 -1.87 -9.31 -15.04
CA SER A 247 -2.78 -9.56 -16.17
C SER A 247 -3.14 -8.29 -16.95
N HIS A 248 -3.16 -7.12 -16.30
CA HIS A 248 -3.44 -5.82 -16.92
C HIS A 248 -2.46 -4.77 -16.42
N MET A 249 -1.22 -4.86 -16.90
CA MET A 249 -0.15 -3.96 -16.50
C MET A 249 -0.53 -2.49 -16.68
N PHE A 250 -0.34 -1.70 -15.63
CA PHE A 250 -0.60 -0.24 -15.61
C PHE A 250 0.70 0.58 -15.59
N CYS A 251 1.81 -0.01 -16.06
CA CYS A 251 3.13 0.61 -16.03
C CYS A 251 3.19 1.93 -16.80
N GLU A 252 2.45 2.03 -17.91
CA GLU A 252 2.38 3.25 -18.72
C GLU A 252 1.77 4.45 -17.98
N GLN A 253 0.93 4.21 -16.97
CA GLN A 253 0.28 5.22 -16.15
C GLN A 253 0.83 5.23 -14.71
N CYS A 254 1.97 4.57 -14.48
CA CYS A 254 2.52 4.41 -13.13
C CYS A 254 3.09 5.73 -12.61
N ASN A 255 2.40 6.33 -11.65
CA ASN A 255 2.78 7.58 -10.99
C ASN A 255 3.57 7.39 -9.69
N ARG A 256 4.06 6.16 -9.38
CA ARG A 256 4.50 5.78 -8.05
C ARG A 256 5.99 5.58 -7.92
N ILE A 257 6.50 5.94 -6.75
CA ILE A 257 7.81 5.56 -6.22
C ILE A 257 7.66 5.05 -4.79
N ARG A 258 8.73 4.51 -4.22
CA ARG A 258 8.74 3.96 -2.86
C ARG A 258 9.98 4.40 -2.12
N LEU A 259 9.83 4.67 -0.81
CA LEU A 259 10.92 4.83 0.13
C LEU A 259 10.85 3.67 1.11
N THR A 260 11.90 2.87 1.16
CA THR A 260 12.01 1.74 2.09
C THR A 260 12.38 2.21 3.49
N THR A 261 12.24 1.36 4.48
CA THR A 261 12.55 1.65 5.89
C THR A 261 14.01 2.05 6.10
N ASP A 262 14.93 1.45 5.33
CA ASP A 262 16.36 1.72 5.33
C ASP A 262 16.77 2.91 4.43
N GLY A 263 15.80 3.62 3.87
CA GLY A 263 16.05 4.85 3.12
C GLY A 263 16.41 4.67 1.65
N GLN A 264 16.16 3.48 1.07
CA GLN A 264 16.32 3.28 -0.36
C GLN A 264 15.12 3.85 -1.11
N LEU A 265 15.34 4.76 -2.05
CA LEU A 265 14.32 5.24 -2.97
C LEU A 265 14.25 4.31 -4.17
N LYS A 266 13.13 3.59 -4.30
CA LYS A 266 12.86 2.68 -5.42
C LYS A 266 11.90 3.33 -6.42
N THR A 267 12.27 3.32 -7.68
CA THR A 267 11.43 3.84 -8.77
C THR A 267 10.42 2.80 -9.26
N CYS A 268 10.69 1.51 -9.06
CA CYS A 268 9.78 0.40 -9.34
C CYS A 268 9.76 -0.59 -8.18
N LEU A 269 8.61 -1.26 -7.96
CA LEU A 269 8.49 -2.32 -6.97
C LEU A 269 9.29 -3.56 -7.35
N PHE A 270 9.39 -3.85 -8.63
CA PHE A 270 9.84 -5.12 -9.19
C PHE A 270 11.36 -5.27 -9.20
N TYR A 271 12.11 -4.16 -9.27
CA TYR A 271 13.57 -4.18 -9.34
C TYR A 271 14.21 -3.90 -7.99
N GLU A 272 15.38 -4.51 -7.76
CA GLU A 272 16.16 -4.30 -6.54
C GLU A 272 16.79 -2.91 -6.47
N ASP A 273 17.09 -2.31 -7.61
CA ASP A 273 17.76 -1.02 -7.73
C ASP A 273 17.06 0.11 -6.98
N GLY A 274 17.84 0.95 -6.34
CA GLY A 274 17.40 2.11 -5.59
C GLY A 274 18.53 3.10 -5.32
N ILE A 275 18.18 4.28 -4.77
CA ILE A 275 19.13 5.27 -4.29
C ILE A 275 19.10 5.30 -2.78
N ASP A 276 20.26 5.25 -2.14
CA ASP A 276 20.40 5.38 -0.69
C ASP A 276 20.28 6.84 -0.27
N LEU A 277 19.04 7.29 -0.03
CA LEU A 277 18.77 8.64 0.47
C LEU A 277 19.18 8.82 1.94
N LYS A 278 19.17 7.75 2.74
CA LYS A 278 19.62 7.80 4.14
C LYS A 278 21.10 8.19 4.22
N SER A 279 21.95 7.55 3.42
CA SER A 279 23.38 7.89 3.38
C SER A 279 23.63 9.31 2.90
N LEU A 280 22.87 9.81 1.92
CA LEU A 280 22.97 11.19 1.48
C LEU A 280 22.62 12.16 2.62
N LEU A 281 21.52 11.95 3.34
CA LEU A 281 21.14 12.78 4.49
C LEU A 281 22.19 12.75 5.60
N ARG A 282 22.65 11.57 6.00
CA ARG A 282 23.56 11.40 7.14
C ARG A 282 24.98 11.88 6.85
N ASN A 283 25.39 11.89 5.57
CA ASN A 283 26.63 12.48 5.12
C ASN A 283 26.51 14.00 4.83
N GLN A 284 25.37 14.61 5.20
CA GLN A 284 25.14 16.06 5.11
C GLN A 284 25.25 16.63 3.70
N HIS A 285 24.85 15.83 2.67
CA HIS A 285 24.68 16.37 1.33
C HIS A 285 23.60 17.44 1.31
N SER A 286 23.75 18.44 0.44
CA SER A 286 22.76 19.53 0.34
C SER A 286 21.43 19.02 -0.26
N ASP A 287 20.34 19.73 0.03
CA ASP A 287 19.02 19.40 -0.53
C ASP A 287 19.04 19.44 -2.06
N GLU A 288 19.82 20.37 -2.65
CA GLU A 288 19.98 20.46 -4.12
C GLU A 288 20.62 19.20 -4.69
N GLU A 289 21.64 18.63 -4.01
CA GLU A 289 22.27 17.39 -4.46
C GLU A 289 21.30 16.20 -4.32
N ILE A 290 20.56 16.10 -3.23
CA ILE A 290 19.54 15.07 -3.02
C ILE A 290 18.46 15.17 -4.10
N ILE A 291 17.95 16.37 -4.36
CA ILE A 291 17.00 16.65 -5.45
C ILE A 291 17.54 16.20 -6.81
N HIS A 292 18.81 16.53 -7.09
CA HIS A 292 19.46 16.14 -8.34
C HIS A 292 19.51 14.61 -8.48
N ARG A 293 19.93 13.88 -7.44
CA ARG A 293 20.01 12.41 -7.42
C ARG A 293 18.63 11.76 -7.62
N ILE A 294 17.61 12.26 -6.92
CA ILE A 294 16.24 11.79 -7.08
C ILE A 294 15.78 12.03 -8.54
N SER A 295 16.08 13.21 -9.09
CA SER A 295 15.67 13.56 -10.44
C SER A 295 16.31 12.66 -11.50
N LEU A 296 17.56 12.29 -11.33
CA LEU A 296 18.23 11.32 -12.21
C LEU A 296 17.56 9.94 -12.14
N ALA A 297 17.33 9.42 -10.93
CA ALA A 297 16.68 8.12 -10.79
C ALA A 297 15.26 8.08 -11.36
N LEU A 298 14.52 9.19 -11.27
CA LEU A 298 13.19 9.25 -11.86
C LEU A 298 13.24 9.27 -13.40
N ARG A 299 14.26 9.86 -14.02
CA ARG A 299 14.45 9.74 -15.47
C ARG A 299 14.71 8.30 -15.90
N ASP A 300 15.45 7.55 -15.08
CA ASP A 300 15.84 6.17 -15.35
C ASP A 300 14.76 5.16 -14.89
N LYS A 301 13.61 5.64 -14.39
CA LYS A 301 12.48 4.78 -14.00
C LYS A 301 12.07 3.91 -15.21
N PRO A 302 12.03 2.55 -15.05
CA PRO A 302 11.75 1.65 -16.15
C PRO A 302 10.34 1.89 -16.74
N LYS A 303 10.20 1.68 -18.06
CA LYS A 303 8.93 1.82 -18.78
C LYS A 303 7.92 0.82 -18.26
N HIS A 304 8.30 -0.43 -18.09
CA HIS A 304 7.49 -1.52 -17.54
C HIS A 304 8.38 -2.45 -16.72
N HIS A 305 7.78 -3.29 -15.89
CA HIS A 305 8.51 -4.37 -15.25
C HIS A 305 8.62 -5.54 -16.23
N ASP A 306 9.73 -6.26 -16.11
CA ASP A 306 10.03 -7.46 -16.88
C ASP A 306 10.27 -8.61 -15.91
N LEU A 307 9.51 -9.70 -16.06
CA LEU A 307 9.62 -10.89 -15.22
C LEU A 307 10.94 -11.63 -15.41
N ASP A 308 11.54 -11.50 -16.61
CA ASP A 308 12.82 -12.11 -16.97
C ASP A 308 14.01 -11.19 -16.67
N SER A 309 13.78 -10.11 -15.92
CA SER A 309 14.82 -9.15 -15.54
C SER A 309 15.97 -9.79 -14.79
N LEU A 310 17.19 -9.31 -15.06
CA LEU A 310 18.43 -9.76 -14.42
C LEU A 310 18.55 -9.34 -12.95
N SER A 311 17.72 -8.39 -12.47
CA SER A 311 17.77 -7.85 -11.10
C SER A 311 16.37 -7.78 -10.47
N PRO A 312 15.63 -8.90 -10.32
CA PRO A 312 14.34 -8.90 -9.66
C PRO A 312 14.50 -8.56 -8.16
N GLU A 313 13.46 -8.00 -7.56
CA GLU A 313 13.43 -7.76 -6.11
C GLU A 313 13.41 -9.08 -5.33
N HIS A 314 14.40 -9.26 -4.47
CA HIS A 314 14.54 -10.47 -3.63
C HIS A 314 13.99 -10.30 -2.22
N ARG A 315 13.81 -9.06 -1.76
CA ARG A 315 13.25 -8.76 -0.44
C ARG A 315 11.76 -9.07 -0.38
N GLY A 316 11.28 -9.45 0.79
CA GLY A 316 9.85 -9.63 1.03
C GLY A 316 9.07 -8.31 1.01
N MET A 317 7.77 -8.39 0.75
CA MET A 317 6.89 -7.22 0.69
C MET A 317 6.93 -6.36 1.96
N SER A 318 7.13 -6.96 3.14
CA SER A 318 7.25 -6.26 4.41
C SER A 318 8.50 -5.37 4.51
N GLN A 319 9.54 -5.67 3.76
CA GLN A 319 10.81 -4.93 3.75
C GLN A 319 10.79 -3.75 2.77
N ILE A 320 9.98 -3.84 1.72
CA ILE A 320 9.90 -2.83 0.66
C ILE A 320 8.64 -1.96 0.73
N GLY A 321 7.80 -2.14 1.76
CA GLY A 321 6.59 -1.38 1.98
C GLY A 321 5.42 -1.86 1.13
N GLY A 322 4.83 -2.94 1.53
CA GLY A 322 3.69 -3.61 0.88
C GLY A 322 2.41 -2.78 0.77
#